data_364d4588cfc293636f061b96cbe3740a
#
_entry.id   364d4588cfc293636f061b96cbe3740a
#
_cell.length_a   1.000
_cell.length_b   1.000
_cell.length_c   1.000
_cell.angle_alpha   90.00
_cell.angle_beta   90.00
_cell.angle_gamma   90.00
#
_symmetry.space_group_name_H-M   'P 1'
#
loop_
_entity.id
_entity.type
_entity.pdbx_description
1 polymer ?
#
loop_
_entity_poly.entity_id
_entity_poly.type
_entity_poly.pdbx_seq_one_letter_code
_entity_poly.pdbx_strand_id
1 'polypeptide(L)'
;MKDKYFGAHEFQAREEGVKISSDRSFGLVFAGLFALLGTLSVYHGGQNWYYWFPLAALFGVLAYIAPQVLAPLNRLWAKFGHLLHMIISPVLLGILFYLCISPIGFLMRLVGKDPMRRKFEPSAKSYWIVRAPPGPAPETFKNQF
;
A
#
# COMPACT_ATOMS: atom_id res chain seq x y z
N MET A 1 31.48 21.17 11.87
CA MET A 1 31.22 19.82 11.34
C MET A 1 29.84 19.47 11.82
N LYS A 2 28.79 19.87 11.04
CA LYS A 2 27.38 19.87 11.49
C LYS A 2 26.74 18.53 11.16
N ASP A 3 26.13 18.00 12.16
CA ASP A 3 25.24 16.85 12.30
C ASP A 3 24.45 16.45 11.06
N LYS A 4 25.04 15.58 10.25
CA LYS A 4 24.46 15.06 9.02
C LYS A 4 23.64 13.77 9.24
N TYR A 5 23.42 13.40 10.50
CA TYR A 5 22.83 12.09 10.86
C TYR A 5 21.48 12.14 11.58
N PHE A 6 20.99 13.33 11.92
CA PHE A 6 19.66 13.48 12.46
C PHE A 6 18.68 13.73 11.31
N GLY A 7 17.88 12.74 10.98
CA GLY A 7 16.84 12.84 9.94
C GLY A 7 16.99 11.95 8.73
N ALA A 8 18.02 11.10 8.65
CA ALA A 8 18.25 10.24 7.47
C ALA A 8 17.09 9.25 7.22
N HIS A 9 16.40 8.80 8.27
CA HIS A 9 15.29 7.85 8.15
C HIS A 9 13.99 8.50 7.68
N GLU A 10 13.71 9.74 8.06
CA GLU A 10 12.53 10.47 7.62
C GLU A 10 12.66 10.96 6.17
N PHE A 11 13.86 11.29 5.72
CA PHE A 11 14.11 11.70 4.33
C PHE A 11 14.02 10.53 3.35
N GLN A 12 14.46 9.34 3.71
CA GLN A 12 14.36 8.15 2.85
C GLN A 12 12.91 7.74 2.58
N ALA A 13 12.02 7.87 3.56
CA ALA A 13 10.59 7.61 3.37
C ALA A 13 9.91 8.64 2.44
N ARG A 14 10.50 9.85 2.30
CA ARG A 14 9.96 10.93 1.46
C ARG A 14 10.50 10.92 0.03
N GLU A 15 11.64 10.27 -0.21
CA GLU A 15 12.28 10.12 -1.52
C GLU A 15 11.94 8.79 -2.22
N GLU A 16 11.15 7.91 -1.64
CA GLU A 16 10.49 6.86 -2.40
C GLU A 16 9.41 7.49 -3.29
N GLY A 17 9.87 8.34 -4.22
CA GLY A 17 9.10 8.77 -5.37
C GLY A 17 8.53 7.51 -6.01
N VAL A 18 7.25 7.53 -6.33
CA VAL A 18 6.51 6.44 -6.98
C VAL A 18 7.45 5.78 -7.99
N LYS A 19 7.89 4.56 -7.69
CA LYS A 19 8.82 3.81 -8.54
C LYS A 19 8.08 3.50 -9.83
N ILE A 20 8.24 4.40 -10.82
CA ILE A 20 7.56 4.28 -12.11
C ILE A 20 8.16 3.07 -12.82
N SER A 21 7.32 2.15 -13.26
CA SER A 21 7.73 1.02 -14.10
C SER A 21 8.41 1.52 -15.37
N SER A 22 9.30 0.72 -15.95
CA SER A 22 9.93 1.10 -17.21
C SER A 22 8.88 1.24 -18.33
N ASP A 23 9.11 2.18 -19.25
CA ASP A 23 8.18 2.43 -20.35
C ASP A 23 7.95 1.18 -21.21
N ARG A 24 8.98 0.34 -21.34
CA ARG A 24 8.88 -0.98 -21.99
C ARG A 24 7.93 -1.92 -21.24
N SER A 25 8.12 -2.06 -19.94
CA SER A 25 7.26 -2.93 -19.14
C SER A 25 5.82 -2.46 -19.16
N PHE A 26 5.60 -1.15 -19.09
CA PHE A 26 4.29 -0.54 -19.23
C PHE A 26 3.63 -0.93 -20.56
N GLY A 27 4.34 -0.75 -21.69
CA GLY A 27 3.83 -1.10 -23.01
C GLY A 27 3.51 -2.59 -23.15
N LEU A 28 4.38 -3.47 -22.66
CA LEU A 28 4.15 -4.92 -22.70
C LEU A 28 2.96 -5.37 -21.84
N VAL A 29 2.79 -4.80 -20.65
CA VAL A 29 1.64 -5.09 -19.78
C VAL A 29 0.33 -4.69 -20.46
N PHE A 30 0.27 -3.50 -21.06
CA PHE A 30 -0.91 -3.05 -21.77
C PHE A 30 -1.16 -3.84 -23.07
N ALA A 31 -0.11 -4.22 -23.80
CA ALA A 31 -0.23 -5.11 -24.94
C ALA A 31 -0.84 -6.46 -24.54
N GLY A 32 -0.35 -7.05 -23.43
CA GLY A 32 -0.91 -8.28 -22.88
C GLY A 32 -2.36 -8.14 -22.42
N LEU A 33 -2.69 -7.02 -21.76
CA LEU A 33 -4.06 -6.72 -21.32
C LEU A 33 -5.01 -6.63 -22.54
N PHE A 34 -4.65 -5.88 -23.57
CA PHE A 34 -5.50 -5.74 -24.77
C PHE A 34 -5.59 -7.05 -25.56
N ALA A 35 -4.53 -7.84 -25.62
CA ALA A 35 -4.57 -9.17 -26.22
C ALA A 35 -5.52 -10.10 -25.44
N LEU A 36 -5.50 -10.05 -24.11
CA LEU A 36 -6.42 -10.80 -23.26
C LEU A 36 -7.87 -10.36 -23.48
N LEU A 37 -8.14 -9.06 -23.54
CA LEU A 37 -9.48 -8.53 -23.80
C LEU A 37 -9.97 -8.92 -25.21
N GLY A 38 -9.08 -8.93 -26.19
CA GLY A 38 -9.36 -9.41 -27.55
C GLY A 38 -9.76 -10.88 -27.57
N THR A 39 -8.98 -11.74 -26.88
CA THR A 39 -9.28 -13.18 -26.79
C THR A 39 -10.59 -13.45 -26.05
N LEU A 40 -10.84 -12.75 -24.94
CA LEU A 40 -12.10 -12.85 -24.21
C LEU A 40 -13.28 -12.39 -25.05
N SER A 41 -13.12 -11.32 -25.85
CA SER A 41 -14.16 -10.84 -26.77
C SER A 41 -14.51 -11.91 -27.80
N VAL A 42 -13.52 -12.55 -28.39
CA VAL A 42 -13.75 -13.66 -29.34
C VAL A 42 -14.45 -14.83 -28.65
N TYR A 43 -13.97 -15.21 -27.46
CA TYR A 43 -14.53 -16.33 -26.71
C TYR A 43 -16.01 -16.15 -26.37
N HIS A 44 -16.41 -14.94 -26.01
CA HIS A 44 -17.81 -14.59 -25.72
C HIS A 44 -18.65 -14.24 -26.98
N GLY A 45 -18.13 -14.43 -28.18
CA GLY A 45 -18.85 -14.10 -29.42
C GLY A 45 -19.04 -12.60 -29.68
N GLY A 46 -18.29 -11.75 -28.92
CA GLY A 46 -18.33 -10.30 -29.10
C GLY A 46 -17.61 -9.86 -30.39
N GLN A 47 -18.08 -8.76 -31.00
CA GLN A 47 -17.48 -8.23 -32.23
C GLN A 47 -16.33 -7.24 -31.96
N ASN A 48 -16.00 -6.93 -30.72
CA ASN A 48 -15.03 -5.87 -30.38
C ASN A 48 -13.54 -6.31 -30.48
N TRP A 49 -13.27 -7.58 -30.81
CA TRP A 49 -11.91 -8.11 -30.95
C TRP A 49 -11.07 -7.34 -31.98
N TYR A 50 -11.69 -6.80 -33.04
CA TYR A 50 -11.01 -6.04 -34.09
C TYR A 50 -10.50 -4.66 -33.63
N TYR A 51 -10.88 -4.20 -32.45
CA TYR A 51 -10.28 -3.01 -31.82
C TYR A 51 -9.15 -3.42 -30.88
N TRP A 52 -9.34 -4.51 -30.14
CA TRP A 52 -8.40 -4.91 -29.09
C TRP A 52 -7.07 -5.44 -29.65
N PHE A 53 -7.09 -6.24 -30.69
CA PHE A 53 -5.86 -6.79 -31.28
C PHE A 53 -4.96 -5.74 -31.94
N PRO A 54 -5.46 -4.80 -32.75
CA PRO A 54 -4.64 -3.71 -33.25
C PRO A 54 -4.04 -2.84 -32.12
N LEU A 55 -4.80 -2.59 -31.06
CA LEU A 55 -4.32 -1.84 -29.90
C LEU A 55 -3.22 -2.60 -29.18
N ALA A 56 -3.38 -3.91 -28.97
CA ALA A 56 -2.35 -4.78 -28.41
C ALA A 56 -1.07 -4.76 -29.26
N ALA A 57 -1.21 -4.88 -30.57
CA ALA A 57 -0.08 -4.82 -31.49
C ALA A 57 0.62 -3.45 -31.45
N LEU A 58 -0.14 -2.36 -31.45
CA LEU A 58 0.40 -1.00 -31.34
C LEU A 58 1.25 -0.82 -30.10
N PHE A 59 0.72 -1.20 -28.92
CA PHE A 59 1.46 -1.10 -27.66
C PHE A 59 2.68 -2.01 -27.63
N GLY A 60 2.56 -3.23 -28.16
CA GLY A 60 3.69 -4.16 -28.28
C GLY A 60 4.81 -3.62 -29.16
N VAL A 61 4.48 -3.10 -30.34
CA VAL A 61 5.44 -2.51 -31.27
C VAL A 61 6.11 -1.28 -30.66
N LEU A 62 5.33 -0.37 -30.06
CA LEU A 62 5.88 0.82 -29.39
C LEU A 62 6.78 0.47 -28.22
N ALA A 63 6.45 -0.57 -27.46
CA ALA A 63 7.29 -1.04 -26.34
C ALA A 63 8.69 -1.49 -26.80
N TYR A 64 8.82 -2.03 -28.01
CA TYR A 64 10.09 -2.49 -28.56
C TYR A 64 10.83 -1.41 -29.35
N ILE A 65 10.16 -0.68 -30.22
CA ILE A 65 10.78 0.25 -31.16
C ILE A 65 11.00 1.62 -30.53
N ALA A 66 9.99 2.14 -29.83
CA ALA A 66 10.01 3.52 -29.32
C ALA A 66 9.35 3.62 -27.93
N PRO A 67 9.91 3.01 -26.88
CA PRO A 67 9.29 3.05 -25.56
C PRO A 67 9.12 4.47 -25.00
N GLN A 68 9.95 5.41 -25.46
CA GLN A 68 9.89 6.81 -25.06
C GLN A 68 8.54 7.48 -25.42
N VAL A 69 7.86 7.02 -26.47
CA VAL A 69 6.53 7.52 -26.84
C VAL A 69 5.49 7.17 -25.80
N LEU A 70 5.68 6.07 -25.06
CA LEU A 70 4.81 5.63 -23.97
C LEU A 70 5.10 6.34 -22.65
N ALA A 71 6.22 7.04 -22.51
CA ALA A 71 6.63 7.72 -21.29
C ALA A 71 5.57 8.68 -20.72
N PRO A 72 4.93 9.57 -21.49
CA PRO A 72 3.89 10.46 -20.96
C PRO A 72 2.69 9.68 -20.42
N LEU A 73 2.28 8.61 -21.12
CA LEU A 73 1.16 7.78 -20.71
C LEU A 73 1.50 6.97 -19.45
N ASN A 74 2.73 6.42 -19.36
CA ASN A 74 3.24 5.74 -18.19
C ASN A 74 3.27 6.65 -16.96
N ARG A 75 3.73 7.90 -17.12
CA ARG A 75 3.72 8.90 -16.03
C ARG A 75 2.31 9.25 -15.59
N LEU A 76 1.37 9.40 -16.52
CA LEU A 76 -0.03 9.66 -16.21
C LEU A 76 -0.64 8.49 -15.44
N TRP A 77 -0.36 7.26 -15.88
CA TRP A 77 -0.79 6.04 -15.21
C TRP A 77 -0.23 5.92 -13.78
N ALA A 78 1.05 6.24 -13.60
CA ALA A 78 1.68 6.25 -12.29
C ALA A 78 1.03 7.28 -11.35
N LYS A 79 0.72 8.49 -11.84
CA LYS A 79 -0.01 9.51 -11.06
C LYS A 79 -1.40 9.03 -10.69
N PHE A 80 -2.12 8.39 -11.63
CA PHE A 80 -3.43 7.82 -11.38
C PHE A 80 -3.37 6.71 -10.33
N GLY A 81 -2.38 5.80 -10.42
CA GLY A 81 -2.15 4.76 -9.42
C GLY A 81 -1.86 5.34 -8.03
N HIS A 82 -1.08 6.41 -7.95
CA HIS A 82 -0.81 7.10 -6.69
C HIS A 82 -2.07 7.75 -6.11
N LEU A 83 -2.88 8.39 -6.93
CA LEU A 83 -4.17 8.97 -6.51
C LEU A 83 -5.12 7.88 -5.99
N LEU A 84 -5.22 6.77 -6.73
CA LEU A 84 -6.01 5.61 -6.30
C LEU A 84 -5.52 5.06 -4.96
N HIS A 85 -4.21 4.91 -4.79
CA HIS A 85 -3.62 4.44 -3.53
C HIS A 85 -4.01 5.36 -2.36
N MET A 86 -3.96 6.67 -2.58
CA MET A 86 -4.31 7.67 -1.57
C MET A 86 -5.78 7.58 -1.12
N ILE A 87 -6.68 7.19 -2.03
CA ILE A 87 -8.11 7.04 -1.75
C ILE A 87 -8.43 5.64 -1.21
N ILE A 88 -7.91 4.61 -1.85
CA ILE A 88 -8.25 3.21 -1.53
C ILE A 88 -7.69 2.80 -0.17
N SER A 89 -6.47 3.22 0.17
CA SER A 89 -5.84 2.85 1.45
C SER A 89 -6.67 3.24 2.68
N PRO A 90 -7.12 4.49 2.85
CA PRO A 90 -7.96 4.86 4.00
C PRO A 90 -9.33 4.19 3.96
N VAL A 91 -9.89 3.96 2.77
CA VAL A 91 -11.18 3.26 2.62
C VAL A 91 -11.05 1.81 3.08
N LEU A 92 -10.03 1.09 2.62
CA LEU A 92 -9.77 -0.29 3.04
C LEU A 92 -9.52 -0.39 4.54
N LEU A 93 -8.70 0.50 5.10
CA LEU A 93 -8.45 0.56 6.54
C LEU A 93 -9.73 0.88 7.31
N GLY A 94 -10.56 1.77 6.80
CA GLY A 94 -11.87 2.08 7.36
C GLY A 94 -12.79 0.86 7.37
N ILE A 95 -12.92 0.17 6.26
CA ILE A 95 -13.72 -1.05 6.13
C ILE A 95 -13.21 -2.11 7.13
N LEU A 96 -11.90 -2.36 7.17
CA LEU A 96 -11.30 -3.32 8.09
C LEU A 96 -11.57 -2.94 9.55
N PHE A 97 -11.44 -1.66 9.88
CA PHE A 97 -11.72 -1.17 11.23
C PHE A 97 -13.18 -1.37 11.62
N TYR A 98 -14.12 -0.90 10.78
CA TYR A 98 -15.55 -0.96 11.11
C TYR A 98 -16.14 -2.36 10.99
N LEU A 99 -15.65 -3.18 10.05
CA LEU A 99 -16.20 -4.52 9.82
C LEU A 99 -15.57 -5.59 10.74
N CYS A 100 -14.28 -5.45 11.08
CA CYS A 100 -13.56 -6.44 11.87
C CYS A 100 -13.31 -5.96 13.30
N ILE A 101 -12.63 -4.82 13.47
CA ILE A 101 -12.16 -4.39 14.79
C ILE A 101 -13.31 -3.90 15.67
N SER A 102 -14.23 -3.09 15.12
CA SER A 102 -15.35 -2.54 15.87
C SER A 102 -16.32 -3.61 16.40
N PRO A 103 -16.77 -4.61 15.60
CA PRO A 103 -17.63 -5.66 16.11
C PRO A 103 -16.96 -6.51 17.19
N ILE A 104 -15.66 -6.86 16.98
CA ILE A 104 -14.91 -7.62 17.97
C ILE A 104 -14.82 -6.82 19.27
N GLY A 105 -14.45 -5.54 19.20
CA GLY A 105 -14.39 -4.66 20.36
C GLY A 105 -15.75 -4.51 21.05
N PHE A 106 -16.85 -4.46 20.30
CA PHE A 106 -18.19 -4.42 20.83
C PHE A 106 -18.55 -5.73 21.56
N LEU A 107 -18.31 -6.87 20.95
CA LEU A 107 -18.54 -8.19 21.56
C LEU A 107 -17.71 -8.38 22.84
N MET A 108 -16.44 -7.96 22.84
CA MET A 108 -15.59 -8.03 24.03
C MET A 108 -16.16 -7.20 25.19
N ARG A 109 -16.73 -6.04 24.88
CA ARG A 109 -17.39 -5.20 25.90
C ARG A 109 -18.67 -5.85 26.44
N LEU A 110 -19.49 -6.47 25.58
CA LEU A 110 -20.69 -7.19 26.00
C LEU A 110 -20.37 -8.34 26.95
N VAL A 111 -19.24 -9.03 26.71
CA VAL A 111 -18.76 -10.13 27.58
C VAL A 111 -18.02 -9.59 28.82
N GLY A 112 -17.96 -8.27 29.01
CA GLY A 112 -17.30 -7.65 30.16
C GLY A 112 -15.77 -7.69 30.14
N LYS A 113 -15.15 -8.11 29.04
CA LYS A 113 -13.69 -8.10 28.87
C LYS A 113 -13.23 -6.69 28.47
N ASP A 114 -12.40 -6.09 29.31
CA ASP A 114 -11.73 -4.81 29.03
C ASP A 114 -10.22 -5.01 28.97
N PRO A 115 -9.68 -5.40 27.78
CA PRO A 115 -8.24 -5.68 27.62
C PRO A 115 -7.37 -4.43 27.81
N MET A 116 -7.94 -3.25 27.62
CA MET A 116 -7.23 -1.98 27.76
C MET A 116 -7.35 -1.35 29.14
N ARG A 117 -8.10 -1.98 30.09
CA ARG A 117 -8.33 -1.47 31.44
C ARG A 117 -8.72 0.01 31.46
N ARG A 118 -9.70 0.38 30.62
CA ARG A 118 -10.16 1.78 30.46
C ARG A 118 -11.05 2.27 31.61
N LYS A 119 -11.51 1.35 32.45
CA LYS A 119 -12.30 1.71 33.61
C LYS A 119 -11.38 2.39 34.62
N PHE A 120 -11.74 3.61 35.01
CA PHE A 120 -11.09 4.32 36.08
C PHE A 120 -11.40 3.59 37.41
N GLU A 121 -10.35 3.24 38.15
CA GLU A 121 -10.47 2.66 39.48
C GLU A 121 -10.28 3.78 40.53
N PRO A 122 -11.38 4.29 41.15
CA PRO A 122 -11.27 5.37 42.12
C PRO A 122 -10.48 4.97 43.39
N SER A 123 -10.39 3.67 43.65
CA SER A 123 -9.64 3.11 44.78
C SER A 123 -8.14 2.97 44.56
N ALA A 124 -7.66 3.09 43.32
CA ALA A 124 -6.27 2.97 42.97
C ALA A 124 -5.51 4.21 43.45
N LYS A 125 -4.55 4.04 44.36
CA LYS A 125 -3.67 5.11 44.85
C LYS A 125 -2.73 5.64 43.74
N SER A 126 -2.37 4.78 42.80
CA SER A 126 -1.49 5.10 41.67
C SER A 126 -1.63 4.07 40.57
N TYR A 127 -1.56 4.50 39.31
CA TYR A 127 -1.46 3.62 38.13
C TYR A 127 -0.01 3.31 37.74
N TRP A 128 0.95 3.89 38.50
CA TRP A 128 2.36 3.57 38.30
C TRP A 128 2.70 2.22 38.89
N ILE A 129 3.16 1.31 38.01
CA ILE A 129 3.65 0.00 38.43
C ILE A 129 5.17 0.15 38.72
N VAL A 130 5.55 0.02 39.99
CA VAL A 130 6.96 0.03 40.35
C VAL A 130 7.60 -1.26 39.83
N ARG A 131 8.56 -1.12 38.93
CA ARG A 131 9.33 -2.22 38.39
C ARG A 131 10.56 -2.47 39.25
N ALA A 132 10.68 -3.67 39.81
CA ALA A 132 11.89 -4.12 40.46
C ALA A 132 12.39 -5.41 39.79
N PRO A 133 13.56 -5.43 39.19
CA PRO A 133 14.53 -4.34 39.00
C PRO A 133 14.08 -3.26 38.01
N PRO A 134 14.65 -2.04 38.06
CA PRO A 134 14.17 -0.85 37.32
C PRO A 134 14.47 -0.88 35.81
N GLY A 135 14.35 -2.00 35.17
CA GLY A 135 14.53 -2.17 33.76
C GLY A 135 15.56 -3.23 33.39
N PRO A 136 15.71 -3.50 32.09
CA PRO A 136 16.76 -4.37 31.59
C PRO A 136 18.13 -3.73 31.82
N ALA A 137 19.17 -4.56 32.08
CA ALA A 137 20.52 -4.08 32.26
C ALA A 137 20.97 -3.25 31.04
N PRO A 138 21.75 -2.16 31.20
CA PRO A 138 22.16 -1.30 30.07
C PRO A 138 22.84 -2.06 28.93
N GLU A 139 23.44 -3.18 29.20
CA GLU A 139 24.13 -4.06 28.25
C GLU A 139 23.17 -4.71 27.28
N THR A 140 21.88 -4.88 27.63
CA THR A 140 20.86 -5.49 26.80
C THR A 140 20.35 -4.56 25.70
N PHE A 141 20.66 -3.26 25.77
CA PHE A 141 20.32 -2.31 24.70
C PHE A 141 20.99 -2.63 23.36
N LYS A 142 22.07 -3.40 23.37
CA LYS A 142 22.74 -3.88 22.15
C LYS A 142 21.95 -4.94 21.41
N ASN A 143 20.99 -5.60 22.07
CA ASN A 143 20.20 -6.73 21.56
C ASN A 143 18.74 -6.33 21.32
N GLN A 144 18.48 -5.10 20.91
CA GLN A 144 17.12 -4.60 20.64
C GLN A 144 16.54 -5.06 19.29
N PHE A 145 17.29 -5.83 18.52
CA PHE A 145 16.88 -6.42 17.24
C PHE A 145 17.23 -7.89 17.22
#